data_f70409e0332ae839f2bfd02a09850ee6
#
_entry.id   f70409e0332ae839f2bfd02a09850ee6
#
_cell.length_a   1.000
_cell.length_b   1.000
_cell.length_c   1.000
_cell.angle_alpha   90.00
_cell.angle_beta   90.00
_cell.angle_gamma   90.00
#
_symmetry.space_group_name_H-M   'P 1'
#
loop_
_entity.id
_entity.type
_entity.pdbx_description
1 polymer ?
#
loop_
_entity_poly.entity_id
_entity_poly.type
_entity_poly.pdbx_seq_one_letter_code
_entity_poly.pdbx_strand_id
1 'polypeptide(L)'
;LVGLVGSEMCIRDRLIPDGVGTGGDSHTRFPIGISFPAGSGLVAFAATLGVMPLDMPESVLVRFKGEMQPGITLRDLVNAIPYAAIQKGLLTVGMKGKKNIFSGKCLEIEGLPNMKVEQAFELSDASAERSASGCTVRLNKEPIIEYLNSNIVMLRWMIASGYGDAKTLERRAKAMEEWIEKPELLKPDDNAEYAEIIEIDLNEIKEPLLACPNDPDDIKPLSEVANTEIQEVFIGSCMTNIGHFRAAGTLLKLSLIHI
;
A
#
# COMPACT_ATOMS: atom_id res chain seq x y z
N LEU A 1 -9.89 -4.46 21.39
CA LEU A 1 -9.06 -3.25 21.38
C LEU A 1 -7.66 -3.63 20.95
N VAL A 2 -7.33 -3.39 19.71
CA VAL A 2 -5.97 -3.56 19.20
C VAL A 2 -5.16 -2.38 19.74
N GLY A 3 -4.18 -2.68 20.60
CA GLY A 3 -3.43 -1.65 21.31
C GLY A 3 -2.72 -0.69 20.37
N LEU A 4 -2.90 0.57 20.65
CA LEU A 4 -2.17 1.70 20.09
C LEU A 4 -0.72 1.68 20.60
N VAL A 5 0.21 1.24 19.80
CA VAL A 5 1.63 1.57 20.02
C VAL A 5 2.28 1.79 18.67
N GLY A 6 2.72 3.02 18.49
CA GLY A 6 3.23 3.52 17.24
C GLY A 6 4.58 2.95 16.85
N SER A 7 4.55 2.10 15.90
CA SER A 7 5.46 2.01 14.77
C SER A 7 4.73 1.19 13.71
N GLU A 8 4.94 1.48 12.45
CA GLU A 8 4.34 0.77 11.32
C GLU A 8 4.57 -0.75 11.40
N MET A 9 5.68 -1.19 11.94
CA MET A 9 5.96 -2.60 12.20
C MET A 9 4.93 -3.26 13.13
N CYS A 10 4.32 -2.51 14.03
CA CYS A 10 3.32 -3.05 14.96
C CYS A 10 1.92 -3.22 14.35
N ILE A 11 1.62 -2.58 13.22
CA ILE A 11 0.34 -2.73 12.52
C ILE A 11 0.38 -3.96 11.63
N ARG A 12 1.52 -4.22 10.98
CA ARG A 12 1.70 -5.31 10.00
C ARG A 12 1.46 -6.71 10.60
N ASP A 13 1.81 -6.91 11.85
CA ASP A 13 1.67 -8.19 12.56
C ASP A 13 0.35 -8.34 13.33
N ARG A 14 -0.57 -7.38 13.20
CA ARG A 14 -1.79 -7.31 14.03
C ARG A 14 -3.09 -7.55 13.30
N LEU A 15 -3.11 -7.33 12.00
CA LEU A 15 -4.33 -7.46 11.21
C LEU A 15 -4.33 -8.82 10.49
N ILE A 16 -5.38 -9.57 10.73
CA ILE A 16 -5.72 -10.72 9.90
C ILE A 16 -6.42 -10.22 8.63
N PRO A 17 -6.43 -10.99 7.54
CA PRO A 17 -7.16 -10.64 6.33
C PRO A 17 -8.60 -10.24 6.62
N ASP A 18 -9.14 -9.32 5.82
CA ASP A 18 -10.49 -8.76 5.93
C ASP A 18 -10.77 -8.01 7.25
N GLY A 19 -9.72 -7.75 8.03
CA GLY A 19 -9.82 -6.96 9.25
C GLY A 19 -10.01 -5.47 8.95
N VAL A 20 -10.69 -4.77 9.86
CA VAL A 20 -10.83 -3.30 9.84
C VAL A 20 -9.98 -2.70 10.94
N GLY A 21 -9.17 -1.71 10.59
CA GLY A 21 -8.26 -1.05 11.51
C GLY A 21 -8.29 0.47 11.42
N THR A 22 -7.70 1.11 12.42
CA THR A 22 -7.44 2.55 12.41
C THR A 22 -6.09 2.87 13.03
N GLY A 23 -5.51 3.97 12.65
CA GLY A 23 -4.26 4.49 13.19
C GLY A 23 -4.14 5.99 13.04
N GLY A 24 -3.21 6.60 13.79
CA GLY A 24 -2.99 8.05 13.81
C GLY A 24 -2.07 8.58 12.69
N ASP A 25 -1.61 7.72 11.82
CA ASP A 25 -0.72 8.06 10.70
C ASP A 25 -1.48 7.97 9.38
N SER A 26 -1.24 8.91 8.46
CA SER A 26 -1.85 8.94 7.13
C SER A 26 -1.54 7.69 6.29
N HIS A 27 -0.40 7.05 6.56
CA HIS A 27 0.07 5.81 5.93
C HIS A 27 -0.40 4.55 6.68
N THR A 28 -1.41 4.65 7.52
CA THR A 28 -2.12 3.50 8.08
C THR A 28 -2.92 2.82 6.96
N ARG A 29 -2.26 1.96 6.17
CA ARG A 29 -2.79 1.37 4.93
C ARG A 29 -2.54 -0.13 4.90
N PHE A 30 -3.49 -0.91 5.41
CA PHE A 30 -3.39 -2.36 5.42
C PHE A 30 -4.01 -2.97 4.15
N PRO A 31 -3.21 -3.58 3.24
CA PRO A 31 -3.67 -3.93 1.90
C PRO A 31 -4.60 -5.15 1.84
N ILE A 32 -4.50 -6.10 2.78
CA ILE A 32 -5.29 -7.34 2.79
C ILE A 32 -6.50 -7.27 3.74
N GLY A 33 -6.83 -6.11 4.21
CA GLY A 33 -8.02 -5.70 4.94
C GLY A 33 -8.32 -4.27 4.56
N ILE A 34 -8.86 -3.50 5.47
CA ILE A 34 -9.03 -2.05 5.28
C ILE A 34 -8.63 -1.30 6.54
N SER A 35 -7.92 -0.20 6.38
CA SER A 35 -7.59 0.67 7.50
C SER A 35 -7.80 2.14 7.14
N PHE A 36 -8.36 2.86 8.11
CA PHE A 36 -8.67 4.27 7.98
C PHE A 36 -7.74 5.08 8.87
N PRO A 37 -6.92 5.98 8.33
CA PRO A 37 -6.19 6.94 9.12
C PRO A 37 -7.17 7.89 9.80
N ALA A 38 -6.91 8.21 11.06
CA ALA A 38 -7.73 9.12 11.83
C ALA A 38 -6.85 10.04 12.69
N GLY A 39 -7.34 11.23 13.00
CA GLY A 39 -6.65 12.12 13.92
C GLY A 39 -6.45 11.48 15.29
N SER A 40 -5.36 11.83 15.97
CA SER A 40 -4.99 11.22 17.26
C SER A 40 -6.11 11.28 18.31
N GLY A 41 -6.91 12.34 18.32
CA GLY A 41 -8.08 12.46 19.20
C GLY A 41 -9.15 11.40 18.93
N LEU A 42 -9.47 11.14 17.66
CA LEU A 42 -10.45 10.13 17.26
C LEU A 42 -9.91 8.70 17.52
N VAL A 43 -8.63 8.48 17.32
CA VAL A 43 -7.97 7.20 17.66
C VAL A 43 -8.00 6.96 19.18
N ALA A 44 -7.72 7.99 19.99
CA ALA A 44 -7.82 7.90 21.45
C ALA A 44 -9.27 7.65 21.92
N PHE A 45 -10.25 8.29 21.30
CA PHE A 45 -11.67 8.05 21.51
C PHE A 45 -12.03 6.59 21.23
N ALA A 46 -11.63 6.07 20.06
CA ALA A 46 -11.85 4.68 19.68
C ALA A 46 -11.19 3.69 20.66
N ALA A 47 -9.96 4.00 21.12
CA ALA A 47 -9.24 3.18 22.08
C ALA A 47 -9.93 3.14 23.44
N THR A 48 -10.55 4.24 23.86
CA THR A 48 -11.22 4.36 25.15
C THR A 48 -12.60 3.72 25.17
N LEU A 49 -13.39 3.92 24.11
CA LEU A 49 -14.78 3.49 24.04
C LEU A 49 -14.99 2.17 23.29
N GLY A 50 -13.97 1.69 22.56
CA GLY A 50 -14.07 0.49 21.74
C GLY A 50 -14.85 0.66 20.43
N VAL A 51 -15.26 1.89 20.09
CA VAL A 51 -16.00 2.24 18.88
C VAL A 51 -15.43 3.50 18.24
N MET A 52 -15.51 3.58 16.92
CA MET A 52 -15.14 4.78 16.16
C MET A 52 -16.25 5.10 15.17
N PRO A 53 -16.83 6.32 15.20
CA PRO A 53 -17.75 6.77 14.15
C PRO A 53 -16.98 6.93 12.85
N LEU A 54 -17.55 6.43 11.76
CA LEU A 54 -16.98 6.48 10.43
C LEU A 54 -18.11 6.60 9.42
N ASP A 55 -18.04 7.62 8.57
CA ASP A 55 -18.87 7.68 7.37
C ASP A 55 -18.30 6.71 6.34
N MET A 56 -19.15 5.84 5.77
CA MET A 56 -18.72 4.86 4.79
C MET A 56 -18.35 5.57 3.49
N PRO A 57 -17.07 5.56 3.07
CA PRO A 57 -16.68 6.22 1.84
C PRO A 57 -17.13 5.40 0.62
N GLU A 58 -17.38 6.07 -0.50
CA GLU A 58 -17.48 5.42 -1.80
C GLU A 58 -16.13 4.80 -2.18
N SER A 59 -16.16 3.81 -3.08
CA SER A 59 -14.95 3.17 -3.60
C SER A 59 -14.63 3.61 -5.03
N VAL A 60 -13.33 3.69 -5.33
CA VAL A 60 -12.78 3.77 -6.69
C VAL A 60 -12.05 2.45 -6.96
N LEU A 61 -12.43 1.76 -8.03
CA LEU A 61 -11.77 0.53 -8.44
C LEU A 61 -10.64 0.84 -9.42
N VAL A 62 -9.43 0.37 -9.10
CA VAL A 62 -8.29 0.32 -10.02
C VAL A 62 -8.07 -1.12 -10.44
N ARG A 63 -8.21 -1.37 -11.73
CA ARG A 63 -8.06 -2.70 -12.31
C ARG A 63 -6.86 -2.76 -13.24
N PHE A 64 -5.83 -3.50 -12.83
CA PHE A 64 -4.69 -3.82 -13.69
C PHE A 64 -5.03 -5.01 -14.61
N LYS A 65 -4.61 -4.89 -15.88
CA LYS A 65 -4.75 -5.92 -16.91
C LYS A 65 -3.42 -6.15 -17.61
N GLY A 66 -3.26 -7.30 -18.23
CA GLY A 66 -2.02 -7.63 -18.97
C GLY A 66 -0.86 -8.02 -18.05
N GLU A 67 0.35 -7.93 -18.55
CA GLU A 67 1.56 -8.36 -17.86
C GLU A 67 2.57 -7.22 -17.75
N MET A 68 3.29 -7.20 -16.63
CA MET A 68 4.36 -6.24 -16.38
C MET A 68 5.47 -6.38 -17.40
N GLN A 69 5.88 -5.28 -18.02
CA GLN A 69 6.90 -5.27 -19.06
C GLN A 69 8.32 -5.31 -18.44
N PRO A 70 9.32 -5.82 -19.17
CA PRO A 70 10.70 -5.81 -18.70
C PRO A 70 11.18 -4.40 -18.35
N GLY A 71 11.81 -4.25 -17.19
CA GLY A 71 12.30 -2.95 -16.70
C GLY A 71 11.27 -2.13 -15.92
N ILE A 72 10.00 -2.53 -15.94
CA ILE A 72 8.95 -1.92 -15.13
C ILE A 72 8.96 -2.54 -13.73
N THR A 73 8.81 -1.71 -12.74
CA THR A 73 8.85 -2.08 -11.32
C THR A 73 7.51 -1.80 -10.63
N LEU A 74 7.39 -2.24 -9.40
CA LEU A 74 6.22 -1.94 -8.57
C LEU A 74 5.99 -0.42 -8.42
N ARG A 75 7.07 0.38 -8.33
CA ARG A 75 6.97 1.84 -8.25
C ARG A 75 6.29 2.44 -9.49
N ASP A 76 6.51 1.87 -10.66
CA ASP A 76 5.84 2.32 -11.87
C ASP A 76 4.34 2.01 -11.83
N LEU A 77 3.92 0.90 -11.22
CA LEU A 77 2.51 0.58 -11.00
C LEU A 77 1.87 1.59 -10.03
N VAL A 78 2.56 1.96 -8.96
CA VAL A 78 2.13 3.01 -8.03
C VAL A 78 1.87 4.32 -8.78
N ASN A 79 2.77 4.71 -9.66
CA ASN A 79 2.71 5.93 -10.45
C ASN A 79 1.71 5.84 -11.62
N ALA A 80 1.43 4.64 -12.13
CA ALA A 80 0.45 4.42 -13.19
C ALA A 80 -0.98 4.79 -12.76
N ILE A 81 -1.30 4.67 -11.47
CA ILE A 81 -2.64 5.00 -10.95
C ILE A 81 -2.98 6.49 -11.15
N PRO A 82 -2.21 7.45 -10.61
CA PRO A 82 -2.47 8.87 -10.87
C PRO A 82 -2.25 9.24 -12.34
N TYR A 83 -1.29 8.63 -13.04
CA TYR A 83 -1.09 8.87 -14.46
C TYR A 83 -2.34 8.54 -15.28
N ALA A 84 -2.94 7.37 -15.08
CA ALA A 84 -4.17 6.98 -15.75
C ALA A 84 -5.36 7.90 -15.38
N ALA A 85 -5.44 8.32 -14.12
CA ALA A 85 -6.48 9.25 -13.67
C ALA A 85 -6.33 10.63 -14.33
N ILE A 86 -5.09 11.11 -14.53
CA ILE A 86 -4.83 12.36 -15.25
C ILE A 86 -5.24 12.24 -16.72
N GLN A 87 -4.87 11.15 -17.40
CA GLN A 87 -5.24 10.92 -18.80
C GLN A 87 -6.76 10.86 -19.00
N LYS A 88 -7.51 10.38 -17.99
CA LYS A 88 -8.98 10.37 -17.99
C LYS A 88 -9.62 11.69 -17.51
N GLY A 89 -8.83 12.69 -17.14
CA GLY A 89 -9.33 13.97 -16.61
C GLY A 89 -10.02 13.82 -15.24
N LEU A 90 -9.68 12.78 -14.48
CA LEU A 90 -10.19 12.48 -13.14
C LEU A 90 -9.33 13.08 -12.03
N LEU A 91 -8.10 13.44 -12.38
CA LEU A 91 -7.11 14.06 -11.50
C LEU A 91 -6.47 15.24 -12.23
N THR A 92 -6.29 16.35 -11.54
CA THR A 92 -5.59 17.54 -12.07
C THR A 92 -4.41 17.91 -11.18
N VAL A 93 -3.31 18.31 -11.80
CA VAL A 93 -2.05 18.67 -11.13
C VAL A 93 -1.86 20.19 -11.16
N GLY A 94 -1.32 20.77 -10.09
CA GLY A 94 -0.85 22.16 -10.07
C GLY A 94 -1.92 23.25 -10.11
N MET A 95 -3.21 22.95 -9.93
CA MET A 95 -4.30 23.93 -10.01
C MET A 95 -4.97 24.22 -8.65
N LYS A 96 -5.41 25.45 -8.44
CA LYS A 96 -6.37 25.76 -7.38
C LYS A 96 -7.71 25.10 -7.74
N GLY A 97 -8.31 24.37 -6.79
CA GLY A 97 -9.52 23.58 -7.04
C GLY A 97 -9.24 22.26 -7.75
N LYS A 98 -8.15 21.61 -7.39
CA LYS A 98 -7.70 20.33 -7.90
C LYS A 98 -8.85 19.29 -7.90
N LYS A 99 -9.18 18.77 -9.08
CA LYS A 99 -10.04 17.59 -9.18
C LYS A 99 -9.23 16.38 -8.72
N ASN A 100 -9.78 15.59 -7.82
CA ASN A 100 -9.13 14.37 -7.33
C ASN A 100 -10.20 13.33 -7.04
N ILE A 101 -10.34 12.36 -7.92
CA ILE A 101 -11.32 11.27 -7.80
C ILE A 101 -11.07 10.40 -6.56
N PHE A 102 -9.85 10.32 -6.08
CA PHE A 102 -9.48 9.48 -4.93
C PHE A 102 -9.79 10.14 -3.57
N SER A 103 -9.92 11.46 -3.55
CA SER A 103 -10.07 12.21 -2.30
C SER A 103 -11.30 11.77 -1.52
N GLY A 104 -11.09 11.31 -0.28
CA GLY A 104 -12.16 10.86 0.62
C GLY A 104 -12.79 9.52 0.24
N LYS A 105 -12.24 8.78 -0.75
CA LYS A 105 -12.78 7.48 -1.20
C LYS A 105 -11.85 6.34 -0.82
N CYS A 106 -12.39 5.13 -0.74
CA CYS A 106 -11.59 3.91 -0.65
C CYS A 106 -11.04 3.56 -2.03
N LEU A 107 -9.76 3.21 -2.08
CA LEU A 107 -9.13 2.68 -3.28
C LEU A 107 -9.12 1.16 -3.21
N GLU A 108 -9.79 0.51 -4.16
CA GLU A 108 -9.76 -0.94 -4.32
C GLU A 108 -8.91 -1.30 -5.53
N ILE A 109 -7.88 -2.13 -5.33
CA ILE A 109 -6.93 -2.50 -6.38
C ILE A 109 -7.06 -3.99 -6.67
N GLU A 110 -7.22 -4.33 -7.96
CA GLU A 110 -7.25 -5.72 -8.42
C GLU A 110 -6.44 -5.95 -9.70
N GLY A 111 -6.28 -7.21 -10.09
CA GLY A 111 -5.57 -7.60 -11.32
C GLY A 111 -4.12 -8.04 -11.06
N LEU A 112 -3.66 -8.04 -9.82
CA LEU A 112 -2.30 -8.43 -9.40
C LEU A 112 -2.35 -9.56 -8.35
N PRO A 113 -3.04 -10.70 -8.65
CA PRO A 113 -3.44 -11.66 -7.63
C PRO A 113 -2.28 -12.37 -6.93
N ASN A 114 -1.13 -12.48 -7.58
CA ASN A 114 0.06 -13.19 -7.08
C ASN A 114 1.13 -12.24 -6.52
N MET A 115 0.82 -10.94 -6.38
CA MET A 115 1.70 -9.97 -5.75
C MET A 115 1.94 -10.35 -4.29
N LYS A 116 3.16 -10.19 -3.81
CA LYS A 116 3.46 -10.38 -2.38
C LYS A 116 2.78 -9.32 -1.53
N VAL A 117 2.40 -9.67 -0.30
CA VAL A 117 1.72 -8.73 0.60
C VAL A 117 2.60 -7.51 0.88
N GLU A 118 3.92 -7.68 1.00
CA GLU A 118 4.87 -6.57 1.18
C GLU A 118 4.87 -5.59 -0.01
N GLN A 119 4.68 -6.11 -1.22
CA GLN A 119 4.53 -5.28 -2.42
C GLN A 119 3.16 -4.59 -2.45
N ALA A 120 2.10 -5.29 -2.02
CA ALA A 120 0.78 -4.70 -1.90
C ALA A 120 0.74 -3.56 -0.87
N PHE A 121 1.55 -3.63 0.19
CA PHE A 121 1.74 -2.52 1.13
C PHE A 121 2.25 -1.25 0.42
N GLU A 122 3.17 -1.37 -0.51
CA GLU A 122 3.67 -0.21 -1.25
C GLU A 122 2.58 0.45 -2.12
N LEU A 123 1.73 -0.35 -2.77
CA LEU A 123 0.58 0.16 -3.51
C LEU A 123 -0.44 0.85 -2.60
N SER A 124 -0.77 0.21 -1.47
CA SER A 124 -1.76 0.76 -0.55
C SER A 124 -1.25 2.00 0.18
N ASP A 125 0.02 2.00 0.58
CA ASP A 125 0.68 3.11 1.26
C ASP A 125 0.63 4.39 0.42
N ALA A 126 0.97 4.29 -0.86
CA ALA A 126 0.95 5.41 -1.79
C ALA A 126 -0.44 6.04 -2.00
N SER A 127 -1.52 5.38 -1.61
CA SER A 127 -2.87 5.96 -1.66
C SER A 127 -3.05 7.14 -0.69
N ALA A 128 -2.19 7.24 0.33
CA ALA A 128 -2.16 8.35 1.26
C ALA A 128 -1.85 9.69 0.56
N GLU A 129 -0.92 9.68 -0.38
CA GLU A 129 -0.52 10.87 -1.15
C GLU A 129 -1.65 11.41 -2.02
N ARG A 130 -2.66 10.60 -2.31
CA ARG A 130 -3.84 10.96 -3.10
C ARG A 130 -5.05 11.32 -2.25
N SER A 131 -4.87 11.47 -0.94
CA SER A 131 -5.94 11.77 0.02
C SER A 131 -7.06 10.72 0.04
N ALA A 132 -6.78 9.48 -0.34
CA ALA A 132 -7.74 8.39 -0.22
C ALA A 132 -8.06 8.11 1.27
N SER A 133 -9.29 7.74 1.58
CA SER A 133 -9.70 7.39 2.95
C SER A 133 -9.16 6.04 3.40
N GLY A 134 -8.96 5.12 2.46
CA GLY A 134 -8.41 3.78 2.71
C GLY A 134 -7.98 3.14 1.40
N CYS A 135 -7.29 2.01 1.50
CA CYS A 135 -6.93 1.22 0.33
C CYS A 135 -6.90 -0.26 0.68
N THR A 136 -7.38 -1.09 -0.23
CA THR A 136 -7.27 -2.55 -0.16
C THR A 136 -6.79 -3.10 -1.49
N VAL A 137 -6.08 -4.22 -1.46
CA VAL A 137 -5.52 -4.89 -2.65
C VAL A 137 -5.98 -6.33 -2.69
N ARG A 138 -6.65 -6.71 -3.77
CA ARG A 138 -7.15 -8.06 -3.95
C ARG A 138 -6.02 -9.02 -4.36
N LEU A 139 -5.70 -9.95 -3.47
CA LEU A 139 -4.67 -10.97 -3.66
C LEU A 139 -5.28 -12.38 -3.63
N ASN A 140 -4.52 -13.36 -4.13
CA ASN A 140 -4.78 -14.76 -3.89
C ASN A 140 -4.45 -15.17 -2.45
N LYS A 141 -4.86 -16.37 -2.04
CA LYS A 141 -4.62 -16.89 -0.69
C LYS A 141 -3.13 -17.19 -0.43
N GLU A 142 -2.41 -17.65 -1.44
CA GLU A 142 -1.03 -18.12 -1.32
C GLU A 142 -0.07 -17.03 -0.83
N PRO A 143 -0.02 -15.81 -1.41
CA PRO A 143 0.80 -14.70 -0.89
C PRO A 143 0.41 -14.31 0.54
N ILE A 144 -0.88 -14.37 0.87
CA ILE A 144 -1.38 -14.02 2.21
C ILE A 144 -0.94 -15.07 3.23
N ILE A 145 -1.04 -16.36 2.91
CA ILE A 145 -0.58 -17.46 3.77
C ILE A 145 0.93 -17.36 4.01
N GLU A 146 1.74 -17.06 2.95
CA GLU A 146 3.17 -16.84 3.09
C GLU A 146 3.46 -15.71 4.09
N TYR A 147 2.78 -14.58 3.96
CA TYR A 147 2.92 -13.42 4.84
C TYR A 147 2.54 -13.73 6.30
N LEU A 148 1.39 -14.39 6.52
CA LEU A 148 0.95 -14.76 7.86
C LEU A 148 1.90 -15.75 8.53
N ASN A 149 2.41 -16.74 7.81
CA ASN A 149 3.41 -17.68 8.33
C ASN A 149 4.68 -16.95 8.78
N SER A 150 5.16 -15.99 7.99
CA SER A 150 6.32 -15.16 8.37
C SER A 150 6.05 -14.39 9.66
N ASN A 151 4.85 -13.80 9.81
CA ASN A 151 4.47 -13.08 11.02
C ASN A 151 4.35 -14.01 12.23
N ILE A 152 3.79 -15.20 12.07
CA ILE A 152 3.70 -16.19 13.15
C ILE A 152 5.09 -16.55 13.67
N VAL A 153 6.04 -16.81 12.76
CA VAL A 153 7.43 -17.12 13.13
C VAL A 153 8.05 -15.97 13.92
N MET A 154 7.84 -14.72 13.47
CA MET A 154 8.34 -13.53 14.17
C MET A 154 7.71 -13.39 15.57
N LEU A 155 6.39 -13.55 15.69
CA LEU A 155 5.68 -13.46 16.98
C LEU A 155 6.18 -14.53 17.96
N ARG A 156 6.35 -15.76 17.53
CA ARG A 156 6.90 -16.87 18.33
C ARG A 156 8.34 -16.59 18.78
N TRP A 157 9.16 -16.03 17.89
CA TRP A 157 10.51 -15.60 18.24
C TRP A 157 10.51 -14.47 19.29
N MET A 158 9.62 -13.48 19.15
CA MET A 158 9.48 -12.40 20.15
C MET A 158 9.15 -12.95 21.51
N ILE A 159 8.20 -13.89 21.62
CA ILE A 159 7.84 -14.56 22.88
C ILE A 159 9.05 -15.28 23.46
N ALA A 160 9.75 -16.08 22.66
CA ALA A 160 10.93 -16.83 23.09
C ALA A 160 12.09 -15.93 23.54
N SER A 161 12.19 -14.72 22.99
CA SER A 161 13.19 -13.71 23.31
C SER A 161 12.81 -12.83 24.52
N GLY A 162 11.67 -13.10 25.18
CA GLY A 162 11.27 -12.40 26.38
C GLY A 162 10.67 -11.01 26.13
N TYR A 163 10.12 -10.74 24.95
CA TYR A 163 9.36 -9.51 24.71
C TYR A 163 8.14 -9.43 25.64
N GLY A 164 7.82 -8.21 26.05
CA GLY A 164 6.64 -7.96 26.91
C GLY A 164 5.34 -8.38 26.22
N ASP A 165 4.30 -8.64 27.04
CA ASP A 165 2.97 -9.03 26.58
C ASP A 165 2.90 -10.31 25.73
N ALA A 166 3.62 -11.34 26.16
CA ALA A 166 3.62 -12.65 25.50
C ALA A 166 2.20 -13.22 25.27
N LYS A 167 1.25 -12.93 26.18
CA LYS A 167 -0.15 -13.37 26.04
C LYS A 167 -0.84 -12.76 24.81
N THR A 168 -0.60 -11.49 24.51
CA THR A 168 -1.15 -10.84 23.32
C THR A 168 -0.47 -11.35 22.05
N LEU A 169 0.85 -11.53 22.07
CA LEU A 169 1.59 -12.09 20.93
C LEU A 169 1.10 -13.50 20.59
N GLU A 170 0.91 -14.35 21.60
CA GLU A 170 0.38 -15.70 21.44
C GLU A 170 -1.03 -15.71 20.84
N ARG A 171 -1.93 -14.86 21.36
CA ARG A 171 -3.30 -14.73 20.83
C ARG A 171 -3.30 -14.34 19.34
N ARG A 172 -2.37 -13.48 18.92
CA ARG A 172 -2.24 -13.06 17.53
C ARG A 172 -1.72 -14.17 16.62
N ALA A 173 -0.66 -14.83 17.06
CA ALA A 173 -0.12 -15.97 16.33
C ALA A 173 -1.21 -17.03 16.11
N LYS A 174 -1.98 -17.34 17.17
CA LYS A 174 -3.09 -18.30 17.09
C LYS A 174 -4.21 -17.85 16.15
N ALA A 175 -4.58 -16.57 16.15
CA ALA A 175 -5.60 -16.06 15.23
C ALA A 175 -5.16 -16.16 13.76
N MET A 176 -3.86 -15.97 13.47
CA MET A 176 -3.30 -16.17 12.14
C MET A 176 -3.30 -17.65 11.74
N GLU A 177 -2.93 -18.55 12.67
CA GLU A 177 -2.97 -20.00 12.48
C GLU A 177 -4.41 -20.47 12.18
N GLU A 178 -5.39 -20.03 12.96
CA GLU A 178 -6.82 -20.33 12.76
C GLU A 178 -7.33 -19.85 11.40
N TRP A 179 -6.89 -18.66 10.96
CA TRP A 179 -7.25 -18.19 9.62
C TRP A 179 -6.62 -19.04 8.51
N ILE A 180 -5.36 -19.46 8.68
CA ILE A 180 -4.65 -20.33 7.70
C ILE A 180 -5.31 -21.70 7.59
N GLU A 181 -5.86 -22.25 8.66
CA GLU A 181 -6.57 -23.54 8.62
C GLU A 181 -7.83 -23.49 7.72
N LYS A 182 -8.50 -22.34 7.69
CA LYS A 182 -9.68 -22.13 6.85
C LYS A 182 -9.63 -20.76 6.17
N PRO A 183 -8.77 -20.59 5.15
CA PRO A 183 -8.58 -19.29 4.53
C PRO A 183 -9.79 -18.92 3.68
N GLU A 184 -10.48 -17.88 4.10
CA GLU A 184 -11.56 -17.24 3.36
C GLU A 184 -11.17 -15.77 3.12
N LEU A 185 -11.43 -15.25 1.93
CA LEU A 185 -11.26 -13.86 1.56
C LEU A 185 -12.59 -13.30 1.11
N LEU A 186 -12.92 -12.13 1.59
CA LEU A 186 -14.07 -11.38 1.12
C LEU A 186 -13.90 -11.06 -0.37
N LYS A 187 -15.02 -10.94 -1.04
CA LYS A 187 -15.11 -10.55 -2.45
C LYS A 187 -16.13 -9.42 -2.55
N PRO A 188 -15.95 -8.49 -3.51
CA PRO A 188 -16.99 -7.55 -3.82
C PRO A 188 -18.29 -8.29 -4.18
N ASP A 189 -19.41 -7.70 -3.83
CA ASP A 189 -20.71 -8.17 -4.29
C ASP A 189 -20.81 -8.05 -5.82
N ASP A 190 -21.56 -8.95 -6.46
CA ASP A 190 -21.71 -8.97 -7.92
C ASP A 190 -22.32 -7.65 -8.47
N ASN A 191 -23.03 -6.90 -7.63
CA ASN A 191 -23.63 -5.62 -7.92
C ASN A 191 -22.92 -4.46 -7.23
N ALA A 192 -21.66 -4.60 -6.83
CA ALA A 192 -20.89 -3.52 -6.20
C ALA A 192 -20.83 -2.28 -7.09
N GLU A 193 -21.19 -1.14 -6.53
CA GLU A 193 -21.15 0.15 -7.22
C GLU A 193 -19.85 0.89 -6.87
N TYR A 194 -19.20 1.44 -7.88
CA TYR A 194 -17.98 2.22 -7.76
C TYR A 194 -18.21 3.66 -8.23
N ALA A 195 -17.63 4.62 -7.54
CA ALA A 195 -17.63 6.03 -7.99
C ALA A 195 -16.91 6.21 -9.34
N GLU A 196 -15.90 5.36 -9.60
CA GLU A 196 -15.17 5.30 -10.87
C GLU A 196 -14.44 3.96 -10.99
N ILE A 197 -14.23 3.52 -12.24
CA ILE A 197 -13.40 2.35 -12.56
C ILE A 197 -12.25 2.80 -13.47
N ILE A 198 -11.03 2.65 -12.98
CA ILE A 198 -9.80 3.01 -13.69
C ILE A 198 -9.12 1.72 -14.13
N GLU A 199 -9.21 1.40 -15.41
CA GLU A 199 -8.48 0.26 -16.00
C GLU A 199 -7.13 0.70 -16.50
N ILE A 200 -6.09 -0.06 -16.17
CA ILE A 200 -4.68 0.17 -16.53
C ILE A 200 -4.14 -1.08 -17.22
N ASP A 201 -3.75 -0.95 -18.48
CA ASP A 201 -3.11 -2.03 -19.22
C ASP A 201 -1.60 -1.99 -18.99
N LEU A 202 -1.06 -2.99 -18.29
CA LEU A 202 0.37 -3.12 -18.00
C LEU A 202 1.20 -3.30 -19.28
N ASN A 203 0.61 -3.80 -20.37
CA ASN A 203 1.29 -3.93 -21.64
C ASN A 203 1.62 -2.57 -22.30
N GLU A 204 0.90 -1.52 -21.90
CA GLU A 204 1.14 -0.16 -22.41
C GLU A 204 2.17 0.63 -21.58
N ILE A 205 2.55 0.15 -20.40
CA ILE A 205 3.60 0.76 -19.56
C ILE A 205 4.96 0.20 -20.02
N LYS A 206 5.63 0.91 -20.92
CA LYS A 206 6.88 0.44 -21.58
C LYS A 206 8.14 1.11 -21.06
N GLU A 207 7.99 2.13 -20.22
CA GLU A 207 9.09 2.87 -19.63
C GLU A 207 8.73 3.30 -18.19
N PRO A 208 9.73 3.59 -17.34
CA PRO A 208 9.49 4.05 -15.98
C PRO A 208 8.63 5.32 -15.92
N LEU A 209 7.77 5.37 -14.94
CA LEU A 209 6.92 6.51 -14.63
C LEU A 209 7.45 7.22 -13.38
N LEU A 210 7.73 8.50 -13.49
CA LEU A 210 8.35 9.31 -12.45
C LEU A 210 7.41 10.40 -11.96
N ALA A 211 7.35 10.59 -10.64
CA ALA A 211 6.72 11.76 -10.06
C ALA A 211 7.66 12.96 -10.14
N CYS A 212 7.16 14.08 -10.67
CA CYS A 212 7.91 15.32 -10.75
C CYS A 212 8.02 15.97 -9.35
N PRO A 213 9.02 16.84 -9.12
CA PRO A 213 9.16 17.56 -7.87
C PRO A 213 7.91 18.35 -7.49
N ASN A 214 7.63 18.42 -6.19
CA ASN A 214 6.57 19.22 -5.56
C ASN A 214 5.12 18.72 -5.71
N ASP A 215 4.84 17.71 -6.52
CA ASP A 215 3.50 17.10 -6.56
C ASP A 215 3.64 15.59 -6.84
N PRO A 216 3.27 14.71 -5.91
CA PRO A 216 3.38 13.25 -6.07
C PRO A 216 2.44 12.69 -7.14
N ASP A 217 1.50 13.50 -7.63
CA ASP A 217 0.58 13.13 -8.69
C ASP A 217 1.04 13.64 -10.08
N ASP A 218 2.04 14.53 -10.15
CA ASP A 218 2.60 14.99 -11.43
C ASP A 218 3.52 13.92 -12.03
N ILE A 219 2.91 12.91 -12.62
CA ILE A 219 3.60 11.75 -13.19
C ILE A 219 3.90 11.95 -14.65
N LYS A 220 5.15 11.66 -15.02
CA LYS A 220 5.64 11.69 -16.40
C LYS A 220 6.42 10.44 -16.76
N PRO A 221 6.35 9.99 -18.02
CA PRO A 221 7.23 8.96 -18.54
C PRO A 221 8.69 9.41 -18.49
N LEU A 222 9.62 8.47 -18.33
CA LEU A 222 11.06 8.75 -18.31
C LEU A 222 11.52 9.53 -19.54
N SER A 223 10.99 9.22 -20.70
CA SER A 223 11.33 9.89 -21.97
C SER A 223 11.05 11.41 -21.94
N GLU A 224 10.05 11.87 -21.19
CA GLU A 224 9.72 13.30 -21.07
C GLU A 224 10.65 14.04 -20.10
N VAL A 225 11.25 13.36 -19.13
CA VAL A 225 12.12 13.97 -18.12
C VAL A 225 13.59 13.61 -18.27
N ALA A 226 13.93 12.79 -19.27
CA ALA A 226 15.30 12.42 -19.56
C ALA A 226 16.18 13.66 -19.82
N ASN A 227 17.44 13.61 -19.37
CA ASN A 227 18.41 14.69 -19.44
C ASN A 227 18.10 15.92 -18.55
N THR A 228 17.16 15.83 -17.60
CA THR A 228 17.03 16.81 -16.56
C THR A 228 18.28 16.77 -15.68
N GLU A 229 18.89 17.93 -15.44
CA GLU A 229 20.05 18.03 -14.57
C GLU A 229 19.65 17.74 -13.10
N ILE A 230 20.37 16.83 -12.45
CA ILE A 230 20.13 16.41 -11.07
C ILE A 230 21.38 16.72 -10.24
N GLN A 231 21.23 17.49 -9.16
CA GLN A 231 22.32 17.88 -8.28
C GLN A 231 22.50 16.90 -7.11
N GLU A 232 21.41 16.24 -6.68
CA GLU A 232 21.43 15.35 -5.53
C GLU A 232 20.43 14.20 -5.73
N VAL A 233 20.79 13.01 -5.24
CA VAL A 233 19.92 11.84 -5.22
C VAL A 233 19.78 11.34 -3.78
N PHE A 234 18.56 11.21 -3.31
CA PHE A 234 18.24 10.63 -2.02
C PHE A 234 17.57 9.25 -2.21
N ILE A 235 18.04 8.25 -1.47
CA ILE A 235 17.45 6.91 -1.44
C ILE A 235 17.01 6.60 -0.02
N GLY A 236 15.72 6.61 0.24
CA GLY A 236 15.19 6.29 1.56
C GLY A 236 13.70 6.62 1.70
N SER A 237 13.03 5.81 2.50
CA SER A 237 11.65 6.01 2.96
C SER A 237 11.35 5.03 4.08
N CYS A 238 10.19 5.14 4.75
CA CYS A 238 9.72 4.14 5.72
C CYS A 238 9.58 2.74 5.10
N MET A 239 9.34 2.63 3.79
CA MET A 239 9.22 1.37 3.05
C MET A 239 10.54 0.88 2.45
N THR A 240 11.63 1.64 2.57
CA THR A 240 12.94 1.25 2.03
C THR A 240 13.58 0.16 2.89
N ASN A 241 13.83 -0.99 2.29
CA ASN A 241 14.47 -2.12 2.95
C ASN A 241 15.89 -2.38 2.42
N ILE A 242 16.61 -3.31 3.04
CA ILE A 242 17.99 -3.65 2.66
C ILE A 242 18.11 -4.12 1.20
N GLY A 243 17.07 -4.71 0.64
CA GLY A 243 17.02 -5.14 -0.76
C GLY A 243 17.15 -3.97 -1.72
N HIS A 244 16.46 -2.86 -1.43
CA HIS A 244 16.54 -1.63 -2.22
C HIS A 244 17.96 -1.05 -2.21
N PHE A 245 18.60 -0.99 -1.04
CA PHE A 245 20.00 -0.51 -0.94
C PHE A 245 20.99 -1.42 -1.67
N ARG A 246 20.79 -2.73 -1.62
CA ARG A 246 21.63 -3.70 -2.38
C ARG A 246 21.45 -3.52 -3.88
N ALA A 247 20.21 -3.34 -4.35
CA ALA A 247 19.92 -3.08 -5.75
C ALA A 247 20.57 -1.77 -6.23
N ALA A 248 20.38 -0.68 -5.48
CA ALA A 248 21.02 0.61 -5.75
C ALA A 248 22.55 0.51 -5.77
N GLY A 249 23.14 -0.17 -4.79
CA GLY A 249 24.59 -0.40 -4.72
C GLY A 249 25.13 -1.20 -5.91
N THR A 250 24.36 -2.16 -6.41
CA THR A 250 24.72 -2.92 -7.61
C THR A 250 24.72 -2.02 -8.86
N LEU A 251 23.69 -1.20 -9.04
CA LEU A 251 23.59 -0.26 -10.15
C LEU A 251 24.72 0.77 -10.12
N LEU A 252 24.99 1.37 -8.96
CA LEU A 252 26.08 2.34 -8.79
C LEU A 252 27.43 1.71 -9.06
N LYS A 253 27.68 0.47 -8.64
CA LYS A 253 28.92 -0.24 -8.93
C LYS A 253 29.10 -0.48 -10.42
N LEU A 254 28.05 -0.81 -11.15
CA LEU A 254 28.09 -0.96 -12.61
C LEU A 254 28.33 0.38 -13.30
N SER A 255 27.71 1.47 -12.82
CA SER A 255 27.88 2.81 -13.36
C SER A 255 29.31 3.34 -13.18
N LEU A 256 29.94 3.10 -12.04
CA LEU A 256 31.32 3.55 -11.76
C LEU A 256 32.38 2.88 -12.62
N ILE A 257 32.07 1.79 -13.30
CA ILE A 257 33.01 1.14 -14.25
C ILE A 257 33.07 1.93 -15.58
N HIS A 258 32.11 2.79 -15.85
CA HIS A 258 32.00 3.58 -17.07
C HIS A 258 32.35 5.08 -16.88
N ILE A 259 32.73 5.46 -15.67
CA ILE A 259 33.32 6.76 -15.35
C ILE A 259 34.83 6.60 -15.26
#